data_9cc34553a4935c72ce1453faa6f7f06f
#
_entry.id   9cc34553a4935c72ce1453faa6f7f06f
#
_cell.length_a   1.000
_cell.length_b   1.000
_cell.length_c   1.000
_cell.angle_alpha   90.00
_cell.angle_beta   90.00
_cell.angle_gamma   90.00
#
_symmetry.space_group_name_H-M   'P 1'
#
loop_
_entity.id
_entity.type
_entity.pdbx_description
1 polymer ?
#
loop_
_entity_poly.entity_id
_entity_poly.type
_entity_poly.pdbx_seq_one_letter_code
_entity_poly.pdbx_strand_id
1 'polypeptide(L)'
;MTRTTTLWSLLLLSAALALGSCTKDATEQATGPEPEAKAASKLVFSSENAVRGELLVCFGEEAVAGIESSVMQVTRSGGVATRSGIADFDAVLGSIGVKALQRLFPVDERNEERTRAAGLHRWYVVEFDDDADLDKAALDMARIAEVSKVEFNQQLMHV
;
A
#
# COMPACT_ATOMS: atom_id res chain seq x y z
N MET A 1 4.49 -65.13 8.13
CA MET A 1 5.83 -65.70 8.31
C MET A 1 6.76 -64.56 8.75
N THR A 2 7.15 -64.68 9.99
CA THR A 2 8.45 -64.43 10.68
C THR A 2 8.89 -62.95 10.68
N ARG A 3 8.75 -62.21 11.82
CA ARG A 3 9.61 -62.13 13.02
C ARG A 3 11.03 -61.69 12.62
N THR A 4 11.58 -60.61 13.21
CA THR A 4 12.12 -60.46 14.57
C THR A 4 12.56 -59.02 14.82
N THR A 5 12.13 -58.38 15.83
CA THR A 5 12.73 -57.86 17.09
C THR A 5 14.25 -57.93 17.20
N THR A 6 14.87 -56.80 17.57
CA THR A 6 15.82 -56.75 18.70
C THR A 6 16.02 -55.34 19.26
N LEU A 7 15.73 -55.27 20.53
CA LEU A 7 16.16 -54.28 21.53
C LEU A 7 17.69 -54.41 21.80
N TRP A 8 18.29 -53.33 22.28
CA TRP A 8 19.24 -53.25 23.40
C TRP A 8 19.84 -51.86 23.41
N SER A 9 19.56 -51.04 24.37
CA SER A 9 19.94 -51.03 25.80
C SER A 9 21.17 -50.20 26.12
N LEU A 10 20.87 -49.11 26.84
CA LEU A 10 21.53 -48.64 28.08
C LEU A 10 22.91 -47.97 28.09
N LEU A 11 22.87 -46.78 28.72
CA LEU A 11 23.79 -46.17 29.70
C LEU A 11 25.07 -45.52 29.18
N LEU A 12 25.23 -44.23 29.43
CA LEU A 12 25.95 -43.75 30.63
C LEU A 12 25.86 -42.20 30.77
N LEU A 13 25.54 -41.85 31.94
CA LEU A 13 25.60 -40.62 32.70
C LEU A 13 27.00 -39.96 32.63
N SER A 14 27.07 -38.66 32.32
CA SER A 14 28.16 -37.82 32.81
C SER A 14 27.67 -36.38 32.94
N ALA A 15 27.55 -35.94 34.19
CA ALA A 15 27.37 -34.57 34.58
C ALA A 15 28.72 -33.83 34.41
N ALA A 16 28.66 -32.66 33.74
CA ALA A 16 29.68 -31.65 33.87
C ALA A 16 29.03 -30.28 33.95
N LEU A 17 28.98 -29.75 35.15
CA LEU A 17 28.73 -28.32 35.40
C LEU A 17 29.93 -27.52 34.84
N ALA A 18 29.66 -26.60 33.93
CA ALA A 18 30.55 -25.49 33.66
C ALA A 18 29.72 -24.21 33.66
N LEU A 19 29.92 -23.43 34.69
CA LEU A 19 29.56 -22.02 34.76
C LEU A 19 30.40 -21.27 33.72
N GLY A 20 29.74 -20.48 32.86
CA GLY A 20 30.53 -19.68 31.94
C GLY A 20 29.67 -18.75 31.10
N SER A 21 29.51 -17.53 31.59
CA SER A 21 29.45 -16.29 30.81
C SER A 21 28.26 -16.06 29.93
N CYS A 22 27.39 -15.15 30.40
CA CYS A 22 26.51 -14.33 29.55
C CYS A 22 27.34 -13.58 28.50
N THR A 23 27.31 -14.03 27.28
CA THR A 23 27.48 -13.14 26.12
C THR A 23 26.11 -12.94 25.54
N LYS A 24 25.59 -11.74 25.75
CA LYS A 24 24.52 -11.17 24.94
C LYS A 24 25.05 -11.06 23.51
N ASP A 25 24.86 -12.08 22.70
CA ASP A 25 24.79 -11.87 21.28
C ASP A 25 23.45 -11.17 21.00
N ALA A 26 23.52 -9.85 21.03
CA ALA A 26 22.53 -9.03 20.38
C ALA A 26 22.63 -9.36 18.88
N THR A 27 21.82 -10.30 18.44
CA THR A 27 21.42 -10.38 17.02
C THR A 27 20.70 -9.07 16.74
N GLU A 28 21.46 -8.13 16.25
CA GLU A 28 20.97 -6.92 15.62
C GLU A 28 20.19 -7.39 14.40
N GLN A 29 18.91 -7.75 14.61
CA GLN A 29 17.94 -7.77 13.55
C GLN A 29 17.96 -6.34 12.99
N ALA A 30 18.52 -6.20 11.78
CA ALA A 30 18.32 -5.03 10.95
C ALA A 30 16.82 -4.94 10.72
N THR A 31 16.14 -4.22 11.59
CA THR A 31 14.76 -3.80 11.45
C THR A 31 14.79 -2.81 10.31
N GLY A 32 14.47 -3.27 9.10
CA GLY A 32 14.10 -2.35 8.04
C GLY A 32 12.98 -1.44 8.56
N PRO A 33 12.78 -0.25 8.01
CA PRO A 33 11.79 0.69 8.50
C PRO A 33 10.47 -0.04 8.68
N GLU A 34 9.90 0.06 9.88
CA GLU A 34 8.66 -0.58 10.23
C GLU A 34 7.61 -0.28 9.16
N PRO A 35 6.74 -1.22 8.77
CA PRO A 35 5.79 -1.02 7.67
C PRO A 35 4.99 0.28 7.77
N GLU A 36 4.71 0.73 8.99
CA GLU A 36 4.03 2.00 9.24
C GLU A 36 4.90 3.22 8.93
N ALA A 37 6.18 3.20 9.30
CA ALA A 37 7.10 4.28 8.97
C ALA A 37 7.30 4.42 7.46
N LYS A 38 7.35 3.30 6.73
CA LYS A 38 7.40 3.29 5.28
C LYS A 38 6.11 3.83 4.66
N ALA A 39 4.94 3.47 5.18
CA ALA A 39 3.67 4.01 4.71
C ALA A 39 3.57 5.52 4.99
N ALA A 40 3.90 5.95 6.20
CA ALA A 40 3.89 7.37 6.57
C ALA A 40 4.82 8.22 5.68
N SER A 41 5.96 7.67 5.23
CA SER A 41 6.88 8.39 4.33
C SER A 41 6.32 8.63 2.92
N LYS A 42 5.23 7.96 2.54
CA LYS A 42 4.54 8.18 1.26
C LYS A 42 3.47 9.27 1.35
N LEU A 43 3.08 9.70 2.55
CA LEU A 43 2.09 10.76 2.74
C LEU A 43 2.69 12.13 2.47
N VAL A 44 1.96 12.94 1.71
CA VAL A 44 2.35 14.32 1.37
C VAL A 44 1.29 15.27 1.95
N PHE A 45 1.76 16.29 2.64
CA PHE A 45 0.95 17.21 3.44
C PHE A 45 0.29 16.53 4.66
N SER A 46 -0.65 17.22 5.29
CA SER A 46 -1.45 16.74 6.41
C SER A 46 -2.93 16.88 6.11
N SER A 47 -3.77 16.20 6.88
CA SER A 47 -5.22 16.31 6.78
C SER A 47 -5.77 17.66 7.24
N GLU A 48 -4.92 18.49 7.87
CA GLU A 48 -5.29 19.86 8.26
C GLU A 48 -5.60 20.71 7.04
N ASN A 49 -6.81 21.24 6.95
CA ASN A 49 -7.35 21.97 5.79
C ASN A 49 -7.46 21.15 4.49
N ALA A 50 -7.46 19.84 4.57
CA ALA A 50 -7.69 19.00 3.41
C ALA A 50 -9.18 18.94 3.03
N VAL A 51 -9.44 18.71 1.74
CA VAL A 51 -10.77 18.41 1.24
C VAL A 51 -11.22 17.07 1.79
N ARG A 52 -12.39 17.03 2.43
CA ARG A 52 -12.95 15.77 2.95
C ARG A 52 -13.42 14.89 1.78
N GLY A 53 -13.27 13.58 1.96
CA GLY A 53 -13.72 12.61 0.98
C GLY A 53 -12.92 12.61 -0.32
N GLU A 54 -11.70 13.18 -0.33
CA GLU A 54 -10.84 13.23 -1.50
C GLU A 54 -9.37 13.03 -1.14
N LEU A 55 -8.70 12.13 -1.87
CA LEU A 55 -7.25 11.92 -1.80
C LEU A 55 -6.66 11.83 -3.20
N LEU A 56 -5.44 12.35 -3.36
CA LEU A 56 -4.67 12.22 -4.58
C LEU A 56 -3.66 11.07 -4.40
N VAL A 57 -3.68 10.12 -5.32
CA VAL A 57 -2.85 8.91 -5.24
C VAL A 57 -1.95 8.82 -6.47
N CYS A 58 -0.65 8.68 -6.23
CA CYS A 58 0.33 8.39 -7.28
C CYS A 58 0.70 6.92 -7.24
N PHE A 59 0.50 6.21 -8.32
CA PHE A 59 0.87 4.81 -8.44
C PHE A 59 2.30 4.62 -8.97
N GLY A 60 2.89 3.44 -8.70
CA GLY A 60 4.13 2.98 -9.33
C GLY A 60 3.92 2.79 -10.83
N GLU A 61 4.98 3.00 -11.61
CA GLU A 61 4.92 2.91 -13.08
C GLU A 61 4.38 1.56 -13.56
N GLU A 62 4.78 0.49 -12.88
CA GLU A 62 4.39 -0.88 -13.21
C GLU A 62 2.89 -1.16 -13.05
N ALA A 63 2.21 -0.41 -12.19
CA ALA A 63 0.78 -0.60 -11.92
C ALA A 63 -0.12 0.18 -12.89
N VAL A 64 0.40 1.25 -13.50
CA VAL A 64 -0.39 2.23 -14.25
C VAL A 64 -1.17 1.63 -15.40
N ALA A 65 -0.53 0.77 -16.20
CA ALA A 65 -1.18 0.17 -17.38
C ALA A 65 -2.43 -0.65 -17.02
N GLY A 66 -2.38 -1.39 -15.89
CA GLY A 66 -3.51 -2.15 -15.37
C GLY A 66 -4.65 -1.24 -14.90
N ILE A 67 -4.31 -0.20 -14.15
CA ILE A 67 -5.28 0.78 -13.62
C ILE A 67 -5.94 1.54 -14.77
N GLU A 68 -5.15 2.05 -15.73
CA GLU A 68 -5.68 2.74 -16.91
C GLU A 68 -6.68 1.85 -17.67
N SER A 69 -6.35 0.56 -17.86
CA SER A 69 -7.25 -0.40 -18.52
C SER A 69 -8.56 -0.56 -17.76
N SER A 70 -8.49 -0.74 -16.44
CA SER A 70 -9.67 -0.92 -15.58
C SER A 70 -10.57 0.32 -15.58
N VAL A 71 -9.99 1.50 -15.37
CA VAL A 71 -10.72 2.77 -15.36
C VAL A 71 -11.31 3.08 -16.74
N MET A 72 -10.53 2.90 -17.81
CA MET A 72 -10.95 3.21 -19.17
C MET A 72 -12.09 2.30 -19.66
N GLN A 73 -12.09 1.02 -19.25
CA GLN A 73 -13.16 0.10 -19.59
C GLN A 73 -14.53 0.59 -19.08
N VAL A 74 -14.56 1.10 -17.85
CA VAL A 74 -15.79 1.60 -17.23
C VAL A 74 -16.20 2.96 -17.83
N THR A 75 -15.27 3.89 -18.00
CA THR A 75 -15.56 5.23 -18.51
C THR A 75 -16.00 5.23 -19.96
N ARG A 76 -15.50 4.33 -20.80
CA ARG A 76 -15.97 4.15 -22.19
C ARG A 76 -17.43 3.71 -22.28
N SER A 77 -17.93 3.01 -21.26
CA SER A 77 -19.35 2.63 -21.17
C SER A 77 -20.22 3.69 -20.53
N GLY A 78 -19.65 4.88 -20.24
CA GLY A 78 -20.36 5.99 -19.58
C GLY A 78 -20.52 5.83 -18.06
N GLY A 79 -19.82 4.87 -17.47
CA GLY A 79 -19.81 4.61 -16.04
C GLY A 79 -18.73 5.43 -15.29
N VAL A 80 -18.85 5.47 -13.97
CA VAL A 80 -17.83 6.00 -13.07
C VAL A 80 -17.02 4.82 -12.52
N ALA A 81 -15.71 4.85 -12.69
CA ALA A 81 -14.85 3.82 -12.19
C ALA A 81 -14.73 3.93 -10.65
N THR A 82 -14.89 2.81 -9.97
CA THR A 82 -14.75 2.66 -8.52
C THR A 82 -13.77 1.56 -8.14
N ARG A 83 -13.03 1.03 -9.12
CA ARG A 83 -12.03 -0.02 -8.95
C ARG A 83 -10.80 0.28 -9.79
N SER A 84 -9.65 -0.08 -9.22
CA SER A 84 -8.35 0.05 -9.88
C SER A 84 -7.91 -1.23 -10.62
N GLY A 85 -8.43 -2.38 -10.18
CA GLY A 85 -7.93 -3.70 -10.58
C GLY A 85 -6.81 -4.23 -9.69
N ILE A 86 -6.37 -3.47 -8.67
CA ILE A 86 -5.43 -3.92 -7.64
C ILE A 86 -6.27 -4.36 -6.43
N ALA A 87 -6.21 -5.65 -6.08
CA ALA A 87 -7.11 -6.25 -5.10
C ALA A 87 -7.05 -5.56 -3.72
N ASP A 88 -5.85 -5.30 -3.21
CA ASP A 88 -5.66 -4.66 -1.90
C ASP A 88 -6.12 -3.21 -1.91
N PHE A 89 -5.87 -2.48 -3.00
CA PHE A 89 -6.35 -1.11 -3.16
C PHE A 89 -7.88 -1.07 -3.27
N ASP A 90 -8.46 -1.96 -4.05
CA ASP A 90 -9.91 -2.07 -4.21
C ASP A 90 -10.63 -2.45 -2.90
N ALA A 91 -9.97 -3.21 -2.02
CA ALA A 91 -10.48 -3.49 -0.68
C ALA A 91 -10.53 -2.22 0.20
N VAL A 92 -9.50 -1.38 0.14
CA VAL A 92 -9.51 -0.07 0.82
C VAL A 92 -10.60 0.83 0.23
N LEU A 93 -10.70 0.94 -1.09
CA LEU A 93 -11.75 1.70 -1.77
C LEU A 93 -13.15 1.29 -1.31
N GLY A 94 -13.40 -0.01 -1.20
CA GLY A 94 -14.68 -0.54 -0.71
C GLY A 94 -14.96 -0.17 0.75
N SER A 95 -13.93 -0.12 1.59
CA SER A 95 -14.07 0.17 3.03
C SER A 95 -14.39 1.63 3.34
N ILE A 96 -14.02 2.56 2.44
CA ILE A 96 -14.22 4.01 2.59
C ILE A 96 -15.41 4.54 1.80
N GLY A 97 -16.19 3.69 1.14
CA GLY A 97 -17.34 4.11 0.33
C GLY A 97 -16.92 4.92 -0.90
N VAL A 98 -16.02 4.36 -1.74
CA VAL A 98 -15.55 5.01 -2.95
C VAL A 98 -16.70 5.44 -3.86
N LYS A 99 -16.65 6.70 -4.32
CA LYS A 99 -17.59 7.29 -5.27
C LYS A 99 -17.01 7.35 -6.68
N ALA A 100 -15.71 7.70 -6.78
CA ALA A 100 -15.02 7.78 -8.06
C ALA A 100 -13.51 7.50 -7.93
N LEU A 101 -12.94 6.92 -8.97
CA LEU A 101 -11.51 6.80 -9.22
C LEU A 101 -11.24 7.29 -10.63
N GLN A 102 -10.51 8.38 -10.79
CA GLN A 102 -10.25 9.01 -12.08
C GLN A 102 -8.85 9.60 -12.15
N ARG A 103 -8.29 9.72 -13.36
CA ARG A 103 -7.00 10.40 -13.54
C ARG A 103 -7.14 11.87 -13.13
N LEU A 104 -6.17 12.35 -12.31
CA LEU A 104 -6.06 13.76 -11.95
C LEU A 104 -5.81 14.64 -13.19
N PHE A 105 -4.99 14.13 -14.13
CA PHE A 105 -4.74 14.78 -15.41
C PHE A 105 -5.42 13.95 -16.50
N PRO A 106 -6.59 14.39 -17.02
CA PRO A 106 -7.33 13.66 -18.06
C PRO A 106 -6.49 13.42 -19.31
N VAL A 107 -6.80 12.38 -20.04
CA VAL A 107 -6.12 12.07 -21.30
C VAL A 107 -6.45 13.18 -22.32
N ASP A 108 -5.41 13.83 -22.80
CA ASP A 108 -5.48 14.81 -23.91
C ASP A 108 -4.45 14.40 -24.97
N GLU A 109 -4.93 14.00 -26.13
CA GLU A 109 -4.09 13.51 -27.23
C GLU A 109 -2.96 14.49 -27.61
N ARG A 110 -3.19 15.80 -27.44
CA ARG A 110 -2.21 16.83 -27.76
C ARG A 110 -1.06 16.91 -26.75
N ASN A 111 -1.33 16.54 -25.52
CA ASN A 111 -0.40 16.69 -24.40
C ASN A 111 -0.01 15.37 -23.73
N GLU A 112 -0.59 14.23 -24.14
CA GLU A 112 -0.41 12.95 -23.47
C GLU A 112 1.06 12.51 -23.38
N GLU A 113 1.84 12.73 -24.43
CA GLU A 113 3.29 12.43 -24.42
C GLU A 113 4.02 13.22 -23.32
N ARG A 114 3.73 14.51 -23.20
CA ARG A 114 4.32 15.37 -22.16
C ARG A 114 3.83 15.01 -20.76
N THR A 115 2.55 14.69 -20.65
CA THR A 115 1.93 14.22 -19.39
C THR A 115 2.59 12.93 -18.92
N ARG A 116 2.85 11.99 -19.83
CA ARG A 116 3.56 10.74 -19.52
C ARG A 116 5.04 10.99 -19.21
N ALA A 117 5.73 11.79 -19.99
CA ALA A 117 7.14 12.13 -19.74
C ALA A 117 7.35 12.79 -18.37
N ALA A 118 6.37 13.58 -17.92
CA ALA A 118 6.36 14.20 -16.59
C ALA A 118 5.87 13.27 -15.46
N GLY A 119 5.43 12.05 -15.76
CA GLY A 119 4.87 11.11 -14.78
C GLY A 119 3.50 11.49 -14.22
N LEU A 120 2.83 12.49 -14.83
CA LEU A 120 1.53 13.00 -14.35
C LEU A 120 0.38 12.01 -14.62
N HIS A 121 0.53 11.12 -15.58
CA HIS A 121 -0.42 10.06 -15.90
C HIS A 121 -0.62 9.05 -14.77
N ARG A 122 0.27 9.02 -13.79
CA ARG A 122 0.25 8.13 -12.63
C ARG A 122 -0.61 8.64 -11.48
N TRP A 123 -1.08 9.89 -11.57
CA TRP A 123 -1.85 10.54 -10.52
C TRP A 123 -3.35 10.36 -10.73
N TYR A 124 -4.02 9.92 -9.68
CA TYR A 124 -5.45 9.67 -9.63
C TYR A 124 -6.10 10.41 -8.47
N VAL A 125 -7.32 10.86 -8.69
CA VAL A 125 -8.21 11.35 -7.63
C VAL A 125 -9.07 10.18 -7.19
N VAL A 126 -9.14 9.98 -5.89
CA VAL A 126 -10.07 9.04 -5.22
C VAL A 126 -11.08 9.87 -4.47
N GLU A 127 -12.33 9.82 -4.91
CA GLU A 127 -13.46 10.43 -4.21
C GLU A 127 -14.22 9.34 -3.43
N PHE A 128 -14.55 9.62 -2.17
CA PHE A 128 -15.20 8.66 -1.27
C PHE A 128 -16.14 9.37 -0.27
N ASP A 129 -16.71 8.65 0.69
CA ASP A 129 -17.64 9.24 1.64
C ASP A 129 -16.94 10.25 2.56
N ASP A 130 -17.55 11.41 2.73
CA ASP A 130 -17.00 12.57 3.46
C ASP A 130 -16.90 12.32 4.98
N ASP A 131 -17.60 11.31 5.49
CA ASP A 131 -17.58 10.86 6.89
C ASP A 131 -16.53 9.77 7.14
N ALA A 132 -15.88 9.25 6.10
CA ALA A 132 -14.77 8.34 6.26
C ALA A 132 -13.56 9.04 6.93
N ASP A 133 -12.82 8.28 7.73
CA ASP A 133 -11.59 8.76 8.37
C ASP A 133 -10.51 8.99 7.31
N LEU A 134 -10.25 10.27 7.02
CA LEU A 134 -9.33 10.71 5.97
C LEU A 134 -7.89 10.28 6.22
N ASP A 135 -7.42 10.38 7.48
CA ASP A 135 -6.05 9.99 7.84
C ASP A 135 -5.86 8.48 7.74
N LYS A 136 -6.85 7.72 8.23
CA LYS A 136 -6.84 6.27 8.12
C LYS A 136 -6.88 5.82 6.66
N ALA A 137 -7.73 6.41 5.83
CA ALA A 137 -7.83 6.10 4.41
C ALA A 137 -6.48 6.35 3.69
N ALA A 138 -5.85 7.50 3.95
CA ALA A 138 -4.55 7.85 3.38
C ALA A 138 -3.46 6.85 3.80
N LEU A 139 -3.41 6.47 5.07
CA LEU A 139 -2.42 5.53 5.59
C LEU A 139 -2.64 4.11 5.03
N ASP A 140 -3.88 3.65 4.94
CA ASP A 140 -4.21 2.34 4.39
C ASP A 140 -3.85 2.25 2.89
N MET A 141 -4.10 3.31 2.11
CA MET A 141 -3.63 3.40 0.72
C MET A 141 -2.11 3.42 0.63
N ALA A 142 -1.42 4.16 1.50
CA ALA A 142 0.03 4.27 1.51
C ALA A 142 0.75 2.95 1.84
N ARG A 143 0.10 2.02 2.55
CA ARG A 143 0.63 0.68 2.85
C ARG A 143 0.72 -0.22 1.62
N ILE A 144 -0.04 0.09 0.57
CA ILE A 144 -0.10 -0.72 -0.65
C ILE A 144 1.19 -0.55 -1.45
N ALA A 145 1.73 -1.67 -1.94
CA ALA A 145 3.04 -1.69 -2.60
C ALA A 145 3.06 -0.85 -3.87
N GLU A 146 1.99 -0.93 -4.66
CA GLU A 146 1.80 -0.24 -5.94
C GLU A 146 1.57 1.27 -5.79
N VAL A 147 1.26 1.74 -4.57
CA VAL A 147 1.12 3.16 -4.28
C VAL A 147 2.48 3.77 -3.96
N SER A 148 2.88 4.78 -4.71
CA SER A 148 4.13 5.53 -4.52
C SER A 148 3.97 6.70 -3.56
N LYS A 149 2.84 7.43 -3.66
CA LYS A 149 2.52 8.59 -2.80
C LYS A 149 1.02 8.71 -2.61
N VAL A 150 0.62 9.27 -1.47
CA VAL A 150 -0.74 9.73 -1.20
C VAL A 150 -0.66 11.16 -0.73
N GLU A 151 -1.42 12.04 -1.35
CA GLU A 151 -1.42 13.46 -1.07
C GLU A 151 -2.81 13.91 -0.61
N PHE A 152 -2.84 14.68 0.48
CA PHE A 152 -4.06 15.33 0.94
C PHE A 152 -4.33 16.54 0.05
N ASN A 153 -5.48 16.56 -0.64
CA ASN A 153 -5.88 17.70 -1.45
C ASN A 153 -6.20 18.89 -0.54
N GLN A 154 -5.37 19.93 -0.61
CA GLN A 154 -5.50 21.10 0.27
C GLN A 154 -6.53 22.09 -0.25
N GLN A 155 -7.41 22.56 0.64
CA GLN A 155 -8.29 23.67 0.32
C GLN A 155 -7.48 24.96 0.14
N LEU A 156 -7.65 25.61 -1.01
CA LEU A 156 -7.08 26.93 -1.23
C LEU A 156 -7.87 27.94 -0.41
N MET A 157 -7.25 28.45 0.66
CA MET A 157 -7.83 29.57 1.40
C MET A 157 -7.61 30.86 0.60
N HIS A 158 -8.68 31.46 0.14
CA HIS A 158 -8.64 32.83 -0.38
C HIS A 158 -8.43 33.77 0.81
N VAL A 159 -7.28 34.45 0.82
CA VAL A 159 -6.98 35.55 1.73
C VAL A 159 -7.55 36.86 1.16
#